data_176f91c4336c92b0ee2d3c4491de27e4
#
_entry.id   176f91c4336c92b0ee2d3c4491de27e4
#
_cell.length_a   1.000
_cell.length_b   1.000
_cell.length_c   1.000
_cell.angle_alpha   90.00
_cell.angle_beta   90.00
_cell.angle_gamma   90.00
#
_symmetry.space_group_name_H-M   'P 1'
#
loop_
_entity.id
_entity.type
_entity.pdbx_description
1 polymer ?
#
loop_
_entity_poly.entity_id
_entity_poly.type
_entity_poly.pdbx_seq_one_letter_code
_entity_poly.pdbx_strand_id
1 'polypeptide(L)'
;MPSPPVDLCPCGRLNVRHQPLAWGACCGRYMDDWALPAPDAESLMRSRYSAFVRERADYLLATWADEQRPATLDFDPGARWLGLDVRSHSTKGDDRAEVEFVARWRVAGRAVRLHERSRFVRRAGADGVLRWWYVDGDQF
;
A
#
# COMPACT_ATOMS: atom_id res chain seq x y z
N MET A 1 33.14 -9.14 9.50
CA MET A 1 32.06 -8.26 9.99
C MET A 1 30.72 -8.78 9.54
N PRO A 2 29.75 -8.90 10.42
CA PRO A 2 28.43 -9.30 9.99
C PRO A 2 27.82 -8.20 9.09
N SER A 3 27.10 -8.61 8.06
CA SER A 3 26.34 -7.67 7.24
C SER A 3 25.24 -7.02 8.08
N PRO A 4 24.92 -5.73 7.82
CA PRO A 4 23.77 -5.13 8.51
C PRO A 4 22.49 -5.91 8.18
N PRO A 5 21.50 -5.94 9.09
CA PRO A 5 20.25 -6.62 8.80
C PRO A 5 19.58 -5.99 7.57
N VAL A 6 18.98 -6.83 6.73
CA VAL A 6 18.24 -6.36 5.55
C VAL A 6 16.94 -5.72 6.03
N ASP A 7 16.66 -4.51 5.51
CA ASP A 7 15.41 -3.83 5.78
C ASP A 7 14.33 -4.42 4.85
N LEU A 8 13.53 -5.34 5.39
CA LEU A 8 12.50 -6.02 4.63
C LEU A 8 11.26 -5.15 4.49
N CYS A 9 10.57 -5.30 3.35
CA CYS A 9 9.34 -4.57 3.11
C CYS A 9 8.21 -5.09 4.02
N PRO A 10 7.47 -4.20 4.71
CA PRO A 10 6.38 -4.62 5.58
C PRO A 10 5.22 -5.33 4.87
N CYS A 11 5.05 -5.11 3.56
CA CYS A 11 3.92 -5.66 2.81
C CYS A 11 3.95 -7.18 2.68
N GLY A 12 5.11 -7.81 2.91
CA GLY A 12 5.24 -9.25 2.91
C GLY A 12 5.24 -9.91 1.54
N ARG A 13 5.32 -9.11 0.45
CA ARG A 13 5.37 -9.67 -0.90
C ARG A 13 6.62 -10.53 -1.06
N LEU A 14 6.46 -11.68 -1.71
CA LEU A 14 7.56 -12.59 -1.94
C LEU A 14 8.04 -12.50 -3.38
N ASN A 15 9.34 -12.76 -3.59
CA ASN A 15 9.90 -12.88 -4.92
C ASN A 15 9.56 -14.27 -5.53
N VAL A 16 10.09 -14.55 -6.73
CA VAL A 16 9.83 -15.81 -7.43
C VAL A 16 10.37 -17.04 -6.67
N ARG A 17 11.28 -16.84 -5.72
CA ARG A 17 11.83 -17.91 -4.86
C ARG A 17 11.12 -18.00 -3.51
N HIS A 18 9.97 -17.33 -3.36
CA HIS A 18 9.20 -17.26 -2.12
C HIS A 18 9.99 -16.67 -0.95
N GLN A 19 10.87 -15.69 -1.24
CA GLN A 19 11.65 -14.99 -0.24
C GLN A 19 11.13 -13.55 -0.11
N PRO A 20 11.14 -12.97 1.12
CA PRO A 20 10.70 -11.59 1.31
C PRO A 20 11.61 -10.61 0.56
N LEU A 21 11.03 -9.52 0.09
CA LEU A 21 11.74 -8.49 -0.65
C LEU A 21 12.26 -7.41 0.28
N ALA A 22 13.44 -6.86 -0.05
CA ALA A 22 13.97 -5.68 0.64
C ALA A 22 13.09 -4.45 0.34
N TRP A 23 13.07 -3.51 1.26
CA TRP A 23 12.30 -2.26 1.13
C TRP A 23 12.55 -1.56 -0.20
N GLY A 24 13.83 -1.33 -0.54
CA GLY A 24 14.20 -0.62 -1.77
C GLY A 24 13.92 -1.40 -3.05
N ALA A 25 13.65 -2.69 -2.97
CA ALA A 25 13.26 -3.54 -4.10
C ALA A 25 11.77 -3.82 -4.14
N CYS A 26 10.99 -3.22 -3.25
CA CYS A 26 9.55 -3.42 -3.14
C CYS A 26 8.85 -2.07 -2.98
N CYS A 27 8.11 -1.85 -1.89
CA CYS A 27 7.31 -0.63 -1.74
C CYS A 27 8.13 0.66 -1.66
N GLY A 28 9.34 0.58 -1.12
CA GLY A 28 10.22 1.76 -1.01
C GLY A 28 10.55 2.39 -2.35
N ARG A 29 10.56 1.61 -3.43
CA ARG A 29 10.79 2.14 -4.79
C ARG A 29 9.82 3.26 -5.14
N TYR A 30 8.56 3.10 -4.76
CA TYR A 30 7.49 4.04 -5.12
C TYR A 30 7.41 5.22 -4.16
N MET A 31 7.72 4.98 -2.88
CA MET A 31 7.69 6.03 -1.87
C MET A 31 8.86 6.98 -1.96
N ASP A 32 10.03 6.45 -2.31
CA ASP A 32 11.26 7.24 -2.36
C ASP A 32 11.48 7.91 -3.72
N ASP A 33 10.72 7.52 -4.75
CA ASP A 33 10.81 8.09 -6.08
C ASP A 33 9.40 8.25 -6.69
N TRP A 34 8.85 9.45 -6.58
CA TRP A 34 7.52 9.75 -7.11
C TRP A 34 7.44 9.58 -8.63
N ALA A 35 8.56 9.70 -9.34
CA ALA A 35 8.60 9.49 -10.78
C ALA A 35 8.36 8.03 -11.19
N LEU A 36 8.46 7.09 -10.23
CA LEU A 36 8.22 5.67 -10.46
C LEU A 36 6.87 5.26 -9.88
N PRO A 37 5.79 5.25 -10.68
CA PRO A 37 4.48 4.83 -10.20
C PRO A 37 4.41 3.32 -9.99
N ALA A 38 3.55 2.89 -9.05
CA ALA A 38 3.25 1.48 -8.90
C ALA A 38 2.64 0.94 -10.21
N PRO A 39 3.11 -0.23 -10.70
CA PRO A 39 2.72 -0.71 -12.03
C PRO A 39 1.29 -1.25 -12.11
N ASP A 40 0.72 -1.64 -10.97
CA ASP A 40 -0.64 -2.18 -10.90
C ASP A 40 -1.29 -1.82 -9.57
N ALA A 41 -2.58 -2.11 -9.47
CA ALA A 41 -3.34 -1.78 -8.27
C ALA A 41 -2.89 -2.58 -7.06
N GLU A 42 -2.47 -3.83 -7.23
CA GLU A 42 -1.94 -4.63 -6.11
C GLU A 42 -0.66 -4.00 -5.55
N SER A 43 0.25 -3.59 -6.43
CA SER A 43 1.50 -2.93 -5.99
C SER A 43 1.19 -1.61 -5.28
N LEU A 44 0.23 -0.85 -5.77
CA LEU A 44 -0.21 0.37 -5.09
C LEU A 44 -0.80 0.05 -3.71
N MET A 45 -1.70 -0.93 -3.62
CA MET A 45 -2.31 -1.32 -2.35
C MET A 45 -1.25 -1.74 -1.35
N ARG A 46 -0.28 -2.57 -1.77
CA ARG A 46 0.82 -3.00 -0.90
C ARG A 46 1.68 -1.83 -0.43
N SER A 47 1.97 -0.88 -1.31
CA SER A 47 2.75 0.30 -0.94
C SER A 47 1.99 1.20 0.04
N ARG A 48 0.66 1.30 -0.09
CA ARG A 48 -0.15 2.05 0.86
C ARG A 48 -0.17 1.38 2.24
N TYR A 49 -0.24 0.04 2.29
CA TYR A 49 -0.08 -0.68 3.56
C TYR A 49 1.28 -0.35 4.21
N SER A 50 2.36 -0.43 3.44
CA SER A 50 3.69 -0.11 3.93
C SER A 50 3.80 1.35 4.39
N ALA A 51 3.07 2.27 3.73
CA ALA A 51 3.02 3.67 4.12
C ALA A 51 2.30 3.85 5.46
N PHE A 52 1.28 3.06 5.77
CA PHE A 52 0.69 3.05 7.10
C PHE A 52 1.68 2.55 8.16
N VAL A 53 2.39 1.47 7.86
CA VAL A 53 3.39 0.91 8.79
C VAL A 53 4.49 1.94 9.09
N ARG A 54 4.94 2.66 8.07
CA ARG A 54 6.05 3.63 8.18
C ARG A 54 5.58 5.07 8.39
N GLU A 55 4.28 5.28 8.56
CA GLU A 55 3.67 6.57 8.84
C GLU A 55 4.02 7.63 7.80
N ARG A 56 3.90 7.25 6.51
CA ARG A 56 4.14 8.13 5.38
C ARG A 56 2.82 8.72 4.89
N ALA A 57 2.30 9.69 5.64
CA ALA A 57 1.06 10.38 5.30
C ALA A 57 1.13 11.08 3.94
N ASP A 58 2.30 11.61 3.57
CA ASP A 58 2.54 12.24 2.28
C ASP A 58 2.21 11.29 1.12
N TYR A 59 2.69 10.07 1.18
CA TYR A 59 2.44 9.07 0.13
C TYR A 59 0.99 8.63 0.10
N LEU A 60 0.38 8.41 1.27
CA LEU A 60 -1.02 8.01 1.36
C LEU A 60 -1.94 9.06 0.76
N LEU A 61 -1.71 10.33 1.08
CA LEU A 61 -2.50 11.43 0.54
C LEU A 61 -2.24 11.62 -0.96
N ALA A 62 -0.96 11.53 -1.39
CA ALA A 62 -0.58 11.70 -2.79
C ALA A 62 -1.16 10.62 -3.70
N THR A 63 -1.39 9.40 -3.21
CA THR A 63 -1.93 8.28 -3.99
C THR A 63 -3.45 8.11 -3.85
N TRP A 64 -4.10 8.99 -3.11
CA TRP A 64 -5.55 8.99 -2.93
C TRP A 64 -6.18 9.85 -4.03
N ALA A 65 -7.23 9.35 -4.69
CA ALA A 65 -7.93 10.12 -5.72
C ALA A 65 -8.48 11.41 -5.13
N ASP A 66 -8.35 12.51 -5.89
CA ASP A 66 -8.68 13.87 -5.42
C ASP A 66 -10.07 13.96 -4.82
N GLU A 67 -11.06 13.35 -5.46
CA GLU A 67 -12.46 13.41 -5.06
C GLU A 67 -12.76 12.74 -3.72
N GLN A 68 -11.85 11.87 -3.25
CA GLN A 68 -12.03 11.14 -1.99
C GLN A 68 -10.95 11.48 -0.96
N ARG A 69 -9.96 12.30 -1.33
CA ARG A 69 -8.81 12.56 -0.48
C ARG A 69 -9.18 13.38 0.75
N PRO A 70 -8.89 12.89 1.98
CA PRO A 70 -9.07 13.70 3.17
C PRO A 70 -8.03 14.83 3.22
N ALA A 71 -8.32 15.86 4.00
CA ALA A 71 -7.38 16.99 4.15
C ALA A 71 -6.13 16.60 4.93
N THR A 72 -6.29 15.75 5.94
CA THR A 72 -5.19 15.29 6.79
C THR A 72 -5.37 13.81 7.11
N LEU A 73 -4.29 13.19 7.54
CA LEU A 73 -4.29 11.77 7.92
C LEU A 73 -3.44 11.62 9.17
N ASP A 74 -4.05 11.09 10.23
CA ASP A 74 -3.39 10.83 11.51
C ASP A 74 -3.16 9.35 11.70
N PHE A 75 -2.08 9.02 12.42
CA PHE A 75 -1.74 7.64 12.76
C PHE A 75 -1.91 7.43 14.26
N ASP A 76 -2.31 6.21 14.63
CA ASP A 76 -2.31 5.81 16.03
C ASP A 76 -0.88 5.44 16.43
N PRO A 77 -0.23 6.19 17.34
CA PRO A 77 1.16 5.93 17.70
C PRO A 77 1.36 4.59 18.40
N GLY A 78 0.29 4.01 18.94
CA GLY A 78 0.34 2.71 19.59
C GLY A 78 0.07 1.54 18.65
N ALA A 79 -0.24 1.79 17.39
CA ALA A 79 -0.54 0.72 16.44
C ALA A 79 0.73 -0.04 16.06
N ARG A 80 0.66 -1.37 16.15
CA ARG A 80 1.74 -2.26 15.71
C ARG A 80 1.20 -3.16 14.61
N TRP A 81 1.71 -2.99 13.41
CA TRP A 81 1.25 -3.74 12.24
C TRP A 81 1.79 -5.16 12.26
N LEU A 82 0.91 -6.13 11.99
CA LEU A 82 1.21 -7.56 12.12
C LEU A 82 1.29 -8.27 10.78
N GLY A 83 0.71 -7.72 9.72
CA GLY A 83 0.81 -8.33 8.41
C GLY A 83 -0.31 -7.97 7.46
N LEU A 84 -0.07 -8.31 6.21
CA LEU A 84 -0.98 -8.07 5.08
C LEU A 84 -1.15 -9.37 4.31
N ASP A 85 -2.40 -9.72 4.01
CA ASP A 85 -2.75 -10.87 3.20
C ASP A 85 -3.61 -10.39 2.03
N VAL A 86 -3.04 -10.36 0.82
CA VAL A 86 -3.77 -9.99 -0.39
C VAL A 86 -4.51 -11.23 -0.90
N ARG A 87 -5.83 -11.14 -0.94
CA ARG A 87 -6.72 -12.25 -1.30
C ARG A 87 -6.99 -12.32 -2.79
N SER A 88 -7.19 -11.17 -3.44
CA SER A 88 -7.47 -11.15 -4.88
C SER A 88 -7.11 -9.79 -5.47
N HIS A 89 -6.83 -9.80 -6.78
CA HIS A 89 -6.58 -8.61 -7.58
C HIS A 89 -7.25 -8.83 -8.92
N SER A 90 -8.19 -7.97 -9.28
CA SER A 90 -8.90 -8.06 -10.56
C SER A 90 -8.91 -6.70 -11.25
N THR A 91 -8.75 -6.72 -12.57
CA THR A 91 -8.85 -5.52 -13.40
C THR A 91 -10.21 -5.48 -14.10
N LYS A 92 -10.74 -4.27 -14.29
CA LYS A 92 -11.99 -4.03 -15.01
C LYS A 92 -11.70 -2.99 -16.10
N GLY A 93 -11.37 -3.47 -17.30
CA GLY A 93 -10.85 -2.64 -18.36
C GLY A 93 -9.43 -2.18 -18.04
N ASP A 94 -8.98 -1.11 -18.73
CA ASP A 94 -7.60 -0.63 -18.62
C ASP A 94 -7.40 0.35 -17.46
N ASP A 95 -8.48 0.89 -16.90
CA ASP A 95 -8.42 2.03 -15.99
C ASP A 95 -9.06 1.79 -14.61
N ARG A 96 -9.52 0.57 -14.34
CA ARG A 96 -10.14 0.22 -13.05
C ARG A 96 -9.65 -1.11 -12.56
N ALA A 97 -9.53 -1.21 -11.22
CA ALA A 97 -9.14 -2.46 -10.57
C ALA A 97 -9.69 -2.52 -9.16
N GLU A 98 -9.79 -3.75 -8.63
CA GLU A 98 -10.14 -4.01 -7.25
C GLU A 98 -9.09 -4.92 -6.63
N VAL A 99 -8.78 -4.68 -5.36
CA VAL A 99 -7.89 -5.54 -4.58
C VAL A 99 -8.57 -5.86 -3.26
N GLU A 100 -8.74 -7.14 -2.98
CA GLU A 100 -9.27 -7.60 -1.71
C GLU A 100 -8.13 -8.07 -0.83
N PHE A 101 -8.12 -7.61 0.42
CA PHE A 101 -7.04 -7.91 1.35
C PHE A 101 -7.51 -7.96 2.79
N VAL A 102 -6.68 -8.55 3.64
CA VAL A 102 -6.83 -8.50 5.09
C VAL A 102 -5.56 -7.91 5.66
N ALA A 103 -5.69 -6.85 6.44
CA ALA A 103 -4.61 -6.25 7.19
C ALA A 103 -4.85 -6.48 8.68
N ARG A 104 -3.78 -6.73 9.43
CA ARG A 104 -3.85 -6.99 10.85
C ARG A 104 -2.90 -6.10 11.61
N TRP A 105 -3.35 -5.58 12.74
CA TRP A 105 -2.50 -4.82 13.64
C TRP A 105 -2.96 -5.00 15.08
N ARG A 106 -2.14 -4.52 15.99
CA ARG A 106 -2.44 -4.53 17.43
C ARG A 106 -2.38 -3.11 17.96
N VAL A 107 -3.37 -2.73 18.73
CA VAL A 107 -3.41 -1.44 19.40
C VAL A 107 -4.00 -1.61 20.79
N ALA A 108 -3.37 -1.03 21.81
CA ALA A 108 -3.80 -1.12 23.20
C ALA A 108 -4.04 -2.58 23.66
N GLY A 109 -3.16 -3.51 23.23
CA GLY A 109 -3.27 -4.92 23.58
C GLY A 109 -4.34 -5.70 22.82
N ARG A 110 -5.05 -5.05 21.88
CA ARG A 110 -6.16 -5.68 21.13
C ARG A 110 -5.73 -5.93 19.70
N ALA A 111 -6.01 -7.14 19.20
CA ALA A 111 -5.82 -7.48 17.81
C ALA A 111 -6.97 -6.90 16.97
N VAL A 112 -6.63 -6.21 15.87
CA VAL A 112 -7.60 -5.64 14.94
C VAL A 112 -7.37 -6.26 13.57
N ARG A 113 -8.46 -6.56 12.87
CA ARG A 113 -8.45 -7.15 11.54
C ARG A 113 -9.31 -6.30 10.63
N LEU A 114 -8.71 -5.78 9.54
CA LEU A 114 -9.44 -5.07 8.50
C LEU A 114 -9.51 -5.97 7.27
N HIS A 115 -10.71 -6.30 6.84
CA HIS A 115 -10.96 -6.99 5.57
C HIS A 115 -11.67 -6.01 4.64
N GLU A 116 -11.01 -5.66 3.54
CA GLU A 116 -11.52 -4.64 2.61
C GLU A 116 -11.33 -5.10 1.17
N ARG A 117 -12.27 -4.70 0.32
CA ARG A 117 -12.11 -4.70 -1.15
C ARG A 117 -12.00 -3.27 -1.58
N SER A 118 -10.79 -2.87 -1.94
CA SER A 118 -10.48 -1.50 -2.36
C SER A 118 -10.68 -1.33 -3.85
N ARG A 119 -11.15 -0.14 -4.23
CA ARG A 119 -11.33 0.25 -5.63
C ARG A 119 -10.25 1.25 -6.03
N PHE A 120 -9.73 1.05 -7.24
CA PHE A 120 -8.65 1.86 -7.80
C PHE A 120 -9.02 2.31 -9.20
N VAL A 121 -8.53 3.49 -9.58
CA VAL A 121 -8.63 4.01 -10.93
C VAL A 121 -7.25 4.35 -11.45
N ARG A 122 -7.08 4.28 -12.77
CA ARG A 122 -5.84 4.65 -13.45
C ARG A 122 -6.08 5.87 -14.30
N ARG A 123 -5.32 6.94 -14.03
CA ARG A 123 -5.43 8.20 -14.79
C ARG A 123 -4.16 9.02 -14.60
N ALA A 124 -3.94 9.97 -15.50
CA ALA A 124 -2.79 10.87 -15.43
C ALA A 124 -2.91 11.79 -14.22
N GLY A 125 -1.80 12.00 -13.53
CA GLY A 125 -1.68 12.99 -12.47
C GLY A 125 -1.42 14.38 -13.03
N ALA A 126 -1.21 15.35 -12.12
CA ALA A 126 -0.89 16.72 -12.48
C ALA A 126 0.41 16.84 -13.28
N ASP A 127 1.33 15.91 -13.08
CA ASP A 127 2.61 15.82 -13.81
C ASP A 127 2.48 15.11 -15.17
N GLY A 128 1.28 14.67 -15.56
CA GLY A 128 1.03 13.94 -16.79
C GLY A 128 1.42 12.47 -16.74
N VAL A 129 1.95 11.98 -15.64
CA VAL A 129 2.32 10.57 -15.47
C VAL A 129 1.08 9.74 -15.18
N LEU A 130 0.91 8.64 -15.91
CA LEU A 130 -0.20 7.71 -15.70
C LEU A 130 0.05 6.90 -14.44
N ARG A 131 -0.92 6.97 -13.49
CA ARG A 131 -0.80 6.34 -12.18
C ARG A 131 -2.09 5.66 -11.78
N TRP A 132 -1.96 4.66 -10.91
CA TRP A 132 -3.09 4.12 -10.16
C TRP A 132 -3.36 4.98 -8.94
N TRP A 133 -4.66 5.14 -8.60
CA TRP A 133 -5.12 5.95 -7.48
C TRP A 133 -6.10 5.14 -6.65
N TYR A 134 -5.98 5.23 -5.34
CA TYR A 134 -6.96 4.66 -4.43
C TYR A 134 -8.21 5.55 -4.40
N VAL A 135 -9.39 4.95 -4.52
CA VAL A 135 -10.65 5.68 -4.51
C VAL A 135 -11.35 5.48 -3.17
N ASP A 136 -11.81 4.27 -2.93
CA ASP A 136 -12.54 3.88 -1.73
C ASP A 136 -12.55 2.36 -1.61
N GLY A 137 -13.32 1.84 -0.66
CA GLY A 137 -13.43 0.40 -0.52
C GLY A 137 -14.65 -0.01 0.30
N ASP A 138 -15.00 -1.29 0.17
CA ASP A 138 -16.02 -1.93 0.98
C ASP A 138 -15.34 -2.76 2.06
N GLN A 139 -15.75 -2.57 3.32
CA GLN A 139 -15.24 -3.31 4.46
C GLN A 139 -16.22 -4.43 4.83
N PHE A 140 -15.66 -5.57 5.19
CA PHE A 140 -16.44 -6.75 5.54
C PHE A 140 -16.37 -7.08 7.03
#